data_d2525c5b6c755f2cc69f0552efa4698b
#
_entry.id   d2525c5b6c755f2cc69f0552efa4698b
#
_cell.length_a   1.000
_cell.length_b   1.000
_cell.length_c   1.000
_cell.angle_alpha   90.00
_cell.angle_beta   90.00
_cell.angle_gamma   90.00
#
_symmetry.space_group_name_H-M   'P 1'
#
loop_
_entity.id
_entity.type
_entity.pdbx_description
1 polymer ?
#
loop_
_entity_poly.entity_id
_entity_poly.type
_entity_poly.pdbx_seq_one_letter_code
_entity_poly.pdbx_strand_id
1 'polypeptide(L)'
;MAFVKTPALEKHRKHATDTGSSQVQIGVLTERINFLTDHFRQHAKDHHGRRGLLKMVGKRRRHLDYLKRTDVEGYRKIISDLGLRY
;
A
#
# COMPACT_ATOMS: atom_id res chain seq x y z
N MET A 1 12.85 -13.99 3.67
CA MET A 1 12.20 -13.65 2.39
C MET A 1 12.24 -12.15 2.19
N ALA A 2 12.68 -11.69 1.05
CA ALA A 2 12.77 -10.26 0.76
C ALA A 2 11.45 -9.71 0.19
N PHE A 3 11.11 -8.49 0.57
CA PHE A 3 9.95 -7.80 -0.01
C PHE A 3 10.30 -7.28 -1.42
N VAL A 4 9.43 -7.55 -2.39
CA VAL A 4 9.60 -7.14 -3.78
C VAL A 4 8.61 -6.03 -4.12
N LYS A 5 9.12 -4.86 -4.53
CA LYS A 5 8.29 -3.69 -4.87
C LYS A 5 7.85 -3.65 -6.34
N THR A 6 8.59 -4.31 -7.21
CA THR A 6 8.40 -4.19 -8.67
C THR A 6 6.97 -4.48 -9.14
N PRO A 7 6.27 -5.53 -8.66
CA PRO A 7 4.91 -5.79 -9.12
C PRO A 7 3.94 -4.63 -8.82
N ALA A 8 4.04 -4.01 -7.64
CA ALA A 8 3.18 -2.89 -7.29
C ALA A 8 3.52 -1.65 -8.12
N LEU A 9 4.80 -1.38 -8.34
CA LEU A 9 5.24 -0.25 -9.15
C LEU A 9 4.72 -0.37 -10.59
N GLU A 10 4.87 -1.54 -11.20
CA GLU A 10 4.43 -1.76 -12.58
C GLU A 10 2.91 -1.69 -12.70
N LYS A 11 2.19 -2.26 -11.74
CA LYS A 11 0.72 -2.31 -11.79
C LYS A 11 0.08 -0.93 -11.70
N HIS A 12 0.65 -0.01 -10.93
CA HIS A 12 0.02 1.27 -10.62
C HIS A 12 0.71 2.49 -11.23
N ARG A 13 1.73 2.29 -12.05
CA ARG A 13 2.38 3.40 -12.75
C ARG A 13 1.42 4.10 -13.70
N LYS A 14 1.46 5.41 -13.71
CA LYS A 14 0.79 6.22 -14.73
C LYS A 14 1.59 6.28 -16.02
N HIS A 15 2.92 6.20 -15.90
CA HIS A 15 3.86 6.15 -17.02
C HIS A 15 5.14 5.47 -16.56
N ALA A 16 6.05 5.17 -17.48
CA ALA A 16 7.22 4.33 -17.20
C ALA A 16 8.15 4.85 -16.10
N THR A 17 8.18 6.17 -15.88
CA THR A 17 9.03 6.80 -14.86
C THR A 17 8.29 7.15 -13.57
N ASP A 18 7.00 6.86 -13.48
CA ASP A 18 6.19 7.21 -12.33
C ASP A 18 6.43 6.25 -11.17
N THR A 19 7.19 6.67 -10.19
CA THR A 19 7.47 5.90 -8.98
C THR A 19 6.98 6.59 -7.71
N GLY A 20 6.47 7.83 -7.82
CA GLY A 20 6.12 8.66 -6.68
C GLY A 20 4.66 9.04 -6.56
N SER A 21 3.79 8.62 -7.48
CA SER A 21 2.37 8.99 -7.40
C SER A 21 1.70 8.32 -6.21
N SER A 22 0.56 8.90 -5.75
CA SER A 22 -0.23 8.33 -4.67
C SER A 22 -0.67 6.91 -4.99
N GLN A 23 -1.04 6.64 -6.23
CA GLN A 23 -1.46 5.30 -6.65
C GLN A 23 -0.33 4.28 -6.51
N VAL A 24 0.89 4.64 -6.94
CA VAL A 24 2.07 3.77 -6.80
C VAL A 24 2.38 3.54 -5.32
N GLN A 25 2.37 4.60 -4.51
CA GLN A 25 2.64 4.48 -3.08
C GLN A 25 1.63 3.59 -2.37
N ILE A 26 0.35 3.71 -2.70
CA ILE A 26 -0.70 2.87 -2.12
C ILE A 26 -0.47 1.40 -2.49
N GLY A 27 -0.11 1.13 -3.74
CA GLY A 27 0.18 -0.24 -4.19
C GLY A 27 1.36 -0.86 -3.46
N VAL A 28 2.47 -0.13 -3.36
CA VAL A 28 3.68 -0.58 -2.65
C VAL A 28 3.37 -0.82 -1.17
N LEU A 29 2.67 0.12 -0.52
CA LEU A 29 2.32 -0.02 0.89
C LEU A 29 1.40 -1.21 1.13
N THR A 30 0.45 -1.45 0.24
CA THR A 30 -0.47 -2.59 0.36
C THR A 30 0.28 -3.92 0.28
N GLU A 31 1.22 -4.07 -0.66
CA GLU A 31 2.02 -5.29 -0.73
C GLU A 31 2.87 -5.48 0.51
N ARG A 32 3.48 -4.41 1.01
CA ARG A 32 4.31 -4.47 2.22
C ARG A 32 3.47 -4.80 3.45
N ILE A 33 2.27 -4.21 3.57
CA ILE A 33 1.35 -4.50 4.67
C ILE A 33 0.94 -5.97 4.65
N ASN A 34 0.60 -6.50 3.49
CA ASN A 34 0.22 -7.90 3.34
C ASN A 34 1.36 -8.84 3.71
N PHE A 35 2.58 -8.53 3.26
CA PHE A 35 3.77 -9.30 3.61
C PHE A 35 3.99 -9.34 5.12
N LEU A 36 3.90 -8.19 5.79
CA LEU A 36 4.10 -8.10 7.23
C LEU A 36 2.95 -8.73 8.02
N THR A 37 1.72 -8.65 7.51
CA THR A 37 0.58 -9.32 8.14
C THR A 37 0.81 -10.83 8.19
N ASP A 38 1.28 -11.42 7.10
CA ASP A 38 1.62 -12.84 7.09
C ASP A 38 2.78 -13.15 8.04
N HIS A 39 3.79 -12.29 8.08
CA HIS A 39 4.91 -12.43 9.02
C HIS A 39 4.41 -12.49 10.47
N PHE A 40 3.47 -11.63 10.86
CA PHE A 40 2.97 -11.58 12.24
C PHE A 40 2.05 -12.71 12.62
N ARG A 41 1.53 -13.47 11.68
CA ARG A 41 0.85 -14.73 11.99
C ARG A 41 1.79 -15.74 12.62
N GLN A 42 3.07 -15.69 12.26
CA GLN A 42 4.12 -16.57 12.78
C GLN A 42 4.90 -15.95 13.94
N HIS A 43 4.96 -14.62 14.00
CA HIS A 43 5.76 -13.86 14.95
C HIS A 43 4.90 -12.85 15.73
N ALA A 44 3.89 -13.38 16.45
CA ALA A 44 2.90 -12.55 17.13
C ALA A 44 3.48 -11.63 18.22
N LYS A 45 4.65 -11.95 18.74
CA LYS A 45 5.28 -11.17 19.83
C LYS A 45 6.22 -10.06 19.35
N ASP A 46 6.31 -9.84 18.04
CA ASP A 46 7.15 -8.78 17.49
C ASP A 46 6.44 -7.43 17.58
N HIS A 47 6.56 -6.77 18.72
CA HIS A 47 5.89 -5.50 19.00
C HIS A 47 6.45 -4.34 18.17
N HIS A 48 7.74 -4.32 17.90
CA HIS A 48 8.37 -3.29 17.08
C HIS A 48 7.88 -3.36 15.63
N GLY A 49 7.81 -4.54 15.07
CA GLY A 49 7.31 -4.75 13.72
C GLY A 49 5.84 -4.37 13.60
N ARG A 50 5.03 -4.67 14.61
CA ARG A 50 3.62 -4.27 14.62
C ARG A 50 3.45 -2.76 14.61
N ARG A 51 4.28 -2.04 15.34
CA ARG A 51 4.24 -0.57 15.32
C ARG A 51 4.57 -0.05 13.92
N GLY A 52 5.57 -0.62 13.25
CA GLY A 52 5.90 -0.30 11.87
C GLY A 52 4.75 -0.56 10.92
N LEU A 53 4.05 -1.70 11.09
CA LEU A 53 2.88 -2.04 10.29
C LEU A 53 1.78 -0.99 10.46
N LEU A 54 1.47 -0.57 11.69
CA LEU A 54 0.46 0.45 11.95
C LEU A 54 0.82 1.79 11.30
N LYS A 55 2.09 2.16 11.30
CA LYS A 55 2.55 3.38 10.61
C LYS A 55 2.31 3.29 9.10
N MET A 56 2.55 2.13 8.50
CA MET A 56 2.31 1.91 7.07
C MET A 56 0.83 1.97 6.73
N VAL A 57 -0.03 1.39 7.56
CA VAL A 57 -1.48 1.46 7.38
C VAL A 57 -1.95 2.91 7.45
N GLY A 58 -1.46 3.69 8.42
CA GLY A 58 -1.78 5.11 8.52
C GLY A 58 -1.31 5.91 7.32
N LYS A 59 -0.11 5.61 6.82
CA LYS A 59 0.44 6.28 5.63
C LYS A 59 -0.39 5.96 4.39
N ARG A 60 -0.77 4.69 4.21
CA ARG A 60 -1.64 4.28 3.10
C ARG A 60 -2.97 5.03 3.15
N ARG A 61 -3.57 5.14 4.33
CA ARG A 61 -4.83 5.85 4.51
C ARG A 61 -4.71 7.31 4.10
N ARG A 62 -3.63 7.97 4.49
CA ARG A 62 -3.40 9.38 4.09
C ARG A 62 -3.30 9.53 2.56
N HIS A 63 -2.61 8.61 1.89
CA HIS A 63 -2.53 8.62 0.43
C HIS A 63 -3.89 8.38 -0.21
N LEU A 64 -4.69 7.46 0.35
CA LEU A 64 -6.05 7.20 -0.14
C LEU A 64 -6.96 8.41 0.05
N ASP A 65 -6.89 9.07 1.20
CA ASP A 65 -7.68 10.28 1.46
C ASP A 65 -7.30 11.41 0.49
N TYR A 66 -6.02 11.58 0.22
CA TYR A 66 -5.54 12.55 -0.76
C TYR A 66 -6.09 12.23 -2.15
N LEU A 67 -5.97 10.98 -2.58
CA LEU A 67 -6.44 10.55 -3.89
C LEU A 67 -7.95 10.72 -4.03
N LYS A 68 -8.71 10.43 -2.99
CA LYS A 68 -10.16 10.60 -2.96
C LYS A 68 -10.56 12.05 -3.20
N ARG A 69 -9.78 13.02 -2.70
CA ARG A 69 -10.04 14.45 -2.89
C ARG A 69 -9.62 14.96 -4.26
N THR A 70 -8.54 14.40 -4.83
CA THR A 70 -7.92 14.93 -6.04
C THR A 70 -8.26 14.13 -7.30
N ASP A 71 -8.57 12.84 -7.17
CA ASP A 71 -8.85 11.95 -8.30
C ASP A 71 -9.79 10.82 -7.86
N VAL A 72 -11.09 11.12 -7.83
CA VAL A 72 -12.11 10.18 -7.35
C VAL A 72 -12.12 8.89 -8.18
N GLU A 73 -11.95 8.98 -9.48
CA GLU A 73 -11.95 7.79 -10.35
C GLU A 73 -10.73 6.92 -10.09
N GLY A 74 -9.55 7.52 -9.95
CA GLY A 74 -8.34 6.81 -9.57
C GLY A 74 -8.47 6.15 -8.20
N TYR A 75 -9.12 6.84 -7.26
CA TYR A 75 -9.39 6.30 -5.93
C TYR A 75 -10.28 5.05 -6.01
N ARG A 76 -11.38 5.13 -6.75
CA ARG A 76 -12.30 3.99 -6.91
C ARG A 76 -11.62 2.80 -7.58
N LYS A 77 -10.83 3.07 -8.60
CA LYS A 77 -10.10 2.03 -9.32
C LYS A 77 -9.12 1.30 -8.42
N ILE A 78 -8.31 2.04 -7.64
CA ILE A 78 -7.30 1.42 -6.81
C ILE A 78 -7.92 0.65 -5.64
N ILE A 79 -9.00 1.13 -5.07
CA ILE A 79 -9.74 0.40 -4.05
C ILE A 79 -10.25 -0.93 -4.59
N SER A 80 -10.82 -0.91 -5.79
CA SER A 80 -11.31 -2.13 -6.45
C SER A 80 -10.16 -3.09 -6.74
N ASP A 81 -9.07 -2.58 -7.32
CA ASP A 81 -7.92 -3.39 -7.70
C ASP A 81 -7.23 -4.08 -6.50
N LEU A 82 -7.17 -3.39 -5.38
CA LEU A 82 -6.49 -3.87 -4.18
C LEU A 82 -7.44 -4.50 -3.15
N GLY A 83 -8.74 -4.48 -3.39
CA GLY A 83 -9.72 -5.03 -2.48
C GLY A 83 -9.80 -4.28 -1.14
N LEU A 84 -9.58 -2.98 -1.16
CA LEU A 84 -9.62 -2.14 0.04
C LEU A 84 -11.03 -1.65 0.31
N ARG A 85 -11.30 -1.31 1.58
CA ARG A 85 -12.64 -0.85 2.00
C ARG A 85 -12.81 0.68 1.96
N TYR A 86 -11.70 1.43 1.86
CA TYR A 86 -11.77 2.88 1.95
C TYR A 86 -10.83 3.57 1.00
#